data_bebb54e151e47626e25d7eb62776ac35
#
_entry.id   bebb54e151e47626e25d7eb62776ac35
#
_cell.length_a   1.000
_cell.length_b   1.000
_cell.length_c   1.000
_cell.angle_alpha   90.00
_cell.angle_beta   90.00
_cell.angle_gamma   90.00
#
_symmetry.space_group_name_H-M   'P 1'
#
loop_
_entity.id
_entity.type
_entity.pdbx_description
1 polymer ?
#
loop_
_entity_poly.entity_id
_entity_poly.type
_entity_poly.pdbx_seq_one_letter_code
_entity_poly.pdbx_strand_id
1 'polypeptide(L)'
;TGVQTCALPILAKIRVKGSEIIDEARRQGKRIIVLAGRPYHVDPEVNHGIDRLITRHGAAVVTEDSISNRVQKFPTSVLNQWTYHSRLYAAAKYCTTQKDMDLVQLVSFGCGVDAITTDETREILQEGGKLYTQLKIDEITNLGAVNIRLRSLFAALDERDEVAAEKAE
;
A
#
# COMPACT_ATOMS: atom_id res chain seq x y z
N THR A 1 -26.03 1.74 -15.14
CA THR A 1 -26.07 3.02 -14.41
C THR A 1 -26.27 2.84 -12.91
N GLY A 2 -27.09 1.87 -12.44
CA GLY A 2 -27.35 1.66 -11.01
C GLY A 2 -26.13 1.24 -10.19
N VAL A 3 -25.24 0.43 -10.73
CA VAL A 3 -24.01 -0.04 -10.05
C VAL A 3 -23.05 1.13 -9.79
N GLN A 4 -22.89 2.05 -10.72
CA GLN A 4 -22.06 3.24 -10.54
C GLN A 4 -22.61 4.16 -9.45
N THR A 5 -23.93 4.29 -9.35
CA THR A 5 -24.60 5.14 -8.36
C THR A 5 -24.36 4.61 -6.92
N CYS A 6 -24.24 3.30 -6.73
CA CYS A 6 -23.95 2.71 -5.40
C CYS A 6 -22.45 2.75 -5.07
N ALA A 7 -21.56 2.55 -6.05
CA ALA A 7 -20.12 2.48 -5.81
C ALA A 7 -19.50 3.83 -5.42
N LEU A 8 -19.94 4.93 -6.03
CA LEU A 8 -19.38 6.27 -5.76
C LEU A 8 -19.53 6.73 -4.30
N PRO A 9 -20.68 6.59 -3.64
CA PRO A 9 -20.81 6.93 -2.22
C PRO A 9 -19.96 6.05 -1.31
N ILE A 10 -19.77 4.77 -1.65
CA ILE A 10 -18.91 3.85 -0.87
C ILE A 10 -17.45 4.30 -0.98
N LEU A 11 -16.95 4.54 -2.18
CA LEU A 11 -15.58 5.04 -2.38
C LEU A 11 -15.36 6.40 -1.69
N ALA A 12 -16.35 7.29 -1.71
CA ALA A 12 -16.26 8.55 -0.98
C ALA A 12 -16.09 8.32 0.54
N LYS A 13 -16.87 7.40 1.13
CA LYS A 13 -16.75 7.03 2.55
C LYS A 13 -15.39 6.41 2.88
N ILE A 14 -14.86 5.53 2.01
CA ILE A 14 -13.53 4.93 2.17
C ILE A 14 -12.46 6.03 2.19
N ARG A 15 -12.52 7.00 1.30
CA ARG A 15 -11.58 8.13 1.23
C ARG A 15 -11.65 9.03 2.47
N VAL A 16 -12.85 9.34 2.95
CA VAL A 16 -13.03 10.09 4.19
C VAL A 16 -12.43 9.33 5.36
N LYS A 17 -12.77 8.05 5.51
CA LYS A 17 -12.25 7.22 6.59
C LYS A 17 -10.72 7.05 6.50
N GLY A 18 -10.18 6.86 5.31
CA GLY A 18 -8.74 6.81 5.10
C GLY A 18 -8.04 8.12 5.49
N SER A 19 -8.65 9.27 5.18
CA SER A 19 -8.12 10.57 5.61
C SER A 19 -8.10 10.70 7.12
N GLU A 20 -9.18 10.33 7.80
CA GLU A 20 -9.25 10.35 9.28
C GLU A 20 -8.15 9.47 9.91
N ILE A 21 -7.92 8.27 9.36
CA ILE A 21 -6.87 7.35 9.85
C ILE A 21 -5.47 7.95 9.63
N ILE A 22 -5.22 8.55 8.47
CA ILE A 22 -3.95 9.21 8.15
C ILE A 22 -3.69 10.37 9.11
N ASP A 23 -4.68 11.23 9.31
CA ASP A 23 -4.56 12.38 10.21
C ASP A 23 -4.33 11.97 11.66
N GLU A 24 -5.01 10.92 12.12
CA GLU A 24 -4.82 10.36 13.45
C GLU A 24 -3.42 9.72 13.61
N ALA A 25 -2.97 8.96 12.60
CA ALA A 25 -1.65 8.37 12.62
C ALA A 25 -0.55 9.45 12.71
N ARG A 26 -0.69 10.53 11.95
CA ARG A 26 0.23 11.67 11.98
C ARG A 26 0.24 12.38 13.32
N ARG A 27 -0.93 12.59 13.94
CA ARG A 27 -1.02 13.14 15.29
C ARG A 27 -0.31 12.27 16.34
N GLN A 28 -0.33 10.96 16.14
CA GLN A 28 0.32 9.99 17.02
C GLN A 28 1.80 9.73 16.65
N GLY A 29 2.34 10.38 15.62
CA GLY A 29 3.69 10.11 15.12
C GLY A 29 3.89 8.69 14.58
N LYS A 30 2.83 8.04 14.13
CA LYS A 30 2.87 6.67 13.61
C LYS A 30 3.16 6.66 12.11
N ARG A 31 3.95 5.69 11.71
CA ARG A 31 4.15 5.33 10.30
C ARG A 31 2.82 4.83 9.69
N ILE A 32 2.62 5.09 8.42
CA ILE A 32 1.43 4.67 7.68
C ILE A 32 1.85 3.64 6.63
N ILE A 33 1.21 2.48 6.63
CA ILE A 33 1.38 1.46 5.61
C ILE A 33 0.14 1.44 4.71
N VAL A 34 0.37 1.63 3.42
CA VAL A 34 -0.65 1.44 2.38
C VAL A 34 -0.67 -0.03 2.00
N LEU A 35 -1.71 -0.73 2.40
CA LEU A 35 -1.92 -2.12 2.03
C LEU A 35 -2.64 -2.15 0.67
N ALA A 36 -1.91 -2.50 -0.36
CA ALA A 36 -2.35 -2.38 -1.74
C ALA A 36 -2.43 -3.75 -2.43
N GLY A 37 -3.32 -3.88 -3.40
CA GLY A 37 -3.49 -5.10 -4.18
C GLY A 37 -4.80 -5.12 -4.94
N ARG A 38 -5.31 -6.29 -5.24
CA ARG A 38 -6.64 -6.43 -5.84
C ARG A 38 -7.72 -6.15 -4.80
N PRO A 39 -8.91 -5.70 -5.21
CA PRO A 39 -9.97 -5.32 -4.26
C PRO A 39 -10.33 -6.40 -3.23
N TYR A 40 -10.24 -7.68 -3.59
CA TYR A 40 -10.56 -8.78 -2.68
C TYR A 40 -9.44 -9.09 -1.66
N HIS A 41 -8.23 -8.56 -1.85
CA HIS A 41 -7.13 -8.76 -0.91
C HIS A 41 -7.36 -8.10 0.46
N VAL A 42 -8.30 -7.16 0.57
CA VAL A 42 -8.66 -6.54 1.86
C VAL A 42 -9.72 -7.33 2.63
N ASP A 43 -10.29 -8.36 2.03
CA ASP A 43 -11.20 -9.27 2.74
C ASP A 43 -10.45 -10.01 3.86
N PRO A 44 -10.97 -10.05 5.10
CA PRO A 44 -10.28 -10.68 6.23
C PRO A 44 -9.98 -12.17 6.03
N GLU A 45 -10.82 -12.90 5.31
CA GLU A 45 -10.59 -14.32 5.01
C GLU A 45 -9.48 -14.50 3.98
N VAL A 46 -9.29 -13.53 3.07
CA VAL A 46 -8.27 -13.58 2.04
C VAL A 46 -6.92 -13.08 2.55
N ASN A 47 -6.88 -12.01 3.33
CA ASN A 47 -5.63 -11.45 3.84
C ASN A 47 -5.13 -12.11 5.13
N HIS A 48 -5.89 -13.02 5.72
CA HIS A 48 -5.53 -13.77 6.92
C HIS A 48 -5.10 -12.92 8.13
N GLY A 49 -5.49 -11.64 8.19
CA GLY A 49 -5.15 -10.72 9.27
C GLY A 49 -3.78 -10.07 9.11
N ILE A 50 -3.26 -9.93 7.91
CA ILE A 50 -2.01 -9.18 7.62
C ILE A 50 -2.14 -7.71 8.06
N ASP A 51 -3.30 -7.10 7.90
CA ASP A 51 -3.61 -5.76 8.41
C ASP A 51 -3.37 -5.64 9.92
N ARG A 52 -3.86 -6.63 10.69
CA ARG A 52 -3.63 -6.70 12.15
C ARG A 52 -2.17 -6.96 12.49
N LEU A 53 -1.48 -7.73 11.67
CA LEU A 53 -0.05 -7.98 11.88
C LEU A 53 0.76 -6.70 11.67
N ILE A 54 0.45 -5.90 10.66
CA ILE A 54 1.07 -4.60 10.42
C ILE A 54 0.79 -3.63 11.58
N THR A 55 -0.45 -3.57 12.07
CA THR A 55 -0.79 -2.69 13.20
C THR A 55 -0.11 -3.09 14.51
N ARG A 56 0.20 -4.38 14.71
CA ARG A 56 1.01 -4.85 15.86
C ARG A 56 2.46 -4.33 15.82
N HIS A 57 2.97 -3.98 14.65
CA HIS A 57 4.26 -3.28 14.50
C HIS A 57 4.19 -1.78 14.75
N GLY A 58 3.04 -1.26 15.22
CA GLY A 58 2.86 0.15 15.58
C GLY A 58 2.46 1.06 14.43
N ALA A 59 2.30 0.56 13.21
CA ALA A 59 1.88 1.35 12.07
C ALA A 59 0.35 1.46 11.95
N ALA A 60 -0.13 2.53 11.33
CA ALA A 60 -1.49 2.63 10.84
C ALA A 60 -1.60 2.00 9.44
N VAL A 61 -2.76 1.44 9.11
CA VAL A 61 -3.01 0.81 7.81
C VAL A 61 -4.14 1.52 7.09
N VAL A 62 -3.91 1.84 5.82
CA VAL A 62 -4.93 2.32 4.88
C VAL A 62 -4.82 1.52 3.58
N THR A 63 -5.88 1.51 2.77
CA THR A 63 -5.87 0.86 1.45
C THR A 63 -5.55 1.86 0.33
N GLU A 64 -5.15 1.36 -0.83
CA GLU A 64 -4.90 2.18 -2.02
C GLU A 64 -6.12 3.02 -2.43
N ASP A 65 -7.33 2.53 -2.19
CA ASP A 65 -8.59 3.25 -2.46
C ASP A 65 -8.70 4.57 -1.70
N SER A 66 -8.08 4.65 -0.52
CA SER A 66 -8.12 5.83 0.35
C SER A 66 -7.34 7.00 -0.22
N ILE A 67 -6.33 6.76 -1.04
CA ILE A 67 -5.32 7.75 -1.43
C ILE A 67 -5.11 7.87 -2.94
N SER A 68 -5.55 6.92 -3.74
CA SER A 68 -5.28 6.87 -5.18
C SER A 68 -5.80 8.08 -5.97
N ASN A 69 -6.76 8.81 -5.44
CA ASN A 69 -7.29 10.05 -6.03
C ASN A 69 -6.48 11.31 -5.69
N ARG A 70 -5.42 11.19 -4.90
CA ARG A 70 -4.57 12.33 -4.48
C ARG A 70 -3.45 12.63 -5.46
N VAL A 71 -3.33 11.84 -6.52
CA VAL A 71 -2.33 12.02 -7.58
C VAL A 71 -3.03 12.26 -8.91
N GLN A 72 -2.52 13.21 -9.69
CA GLN A 72 -2.95 13.39 -11.08
C GLN A 72 -2.42 12.25 -11.95
N LYS A 73 -3.03 12.05 -13.12
CA LYS A 73 -2.55 11.07 -14.09
C LYS A 73 -1.10 11.36 -14.46
N PHE A 74 -0.27 10.34 -14.47
CA PHE A 74 1.13 10.37 -14.83
C PHE A 74 1.43 9.24 -15.81
N PRO A 75 2.52 9.34 -16.60
CA PRO A 75 2.94 8.27 -17.50
C PRO A 75 3.38 7.04 -16.69
N THR A 76 3.10 5.86 -17.24
CA THR A 76 3.55 4.55 -16.74
C THR A 76 4.30 3.84 -17.85
N SER A 77 5.28 3.00 -17.49
CA SER A 77 6.07 2.21 -18.43
C SER A 77 5.22 1.14 -19.14
N VAL A 78 4.12 0.75 -18.50
CA VAL A 78 3.18 -0.25 -19.02
C VAL A 78 1.83 0.39 -19.38
N LEU A 79 1.12 -0.30 -20.26
CA LEU A 79 -0.22 0.14 -20.68
C LEU A 79 -1.21 0.07 -19.50
N ASN A 80 -1.65 1.23 -19.04
CA ASN A 80 -2.52 1.38 -17.88
C ASN A 80 -3.98 1.48 -18.30
N GLN A 81 -4.63 0.35 -18.55
CA GLN A 81 -6.01 0.28 -19.02
C GLN A 81 -7.03 -0.07 -17.94
N TRP A 82 -6.62 -0.70 -16.86
CA TRP A 82 -7.52 -1.24 -15.85
C TRP A 82 -7.58 -0.36 -14.62
N THR A 83 -8.77 -0.17 -14.09
CA THR A 83 -9.03 0.73 -12.96
C THR A 83 -8.21 0.38 -11.72
N TYR A 84 -8.05 -0.92 -11.40
CA TYR A 84 -7.30 -1.30 -10.21
C TYR A 84 -5.79 -1.06 -10.37
N HIS A 85 -5.22 -1.27 -11.58
CA HIS A 85 -3.83 -0.92 -11.87
C HIS A 85 -3.60 0.58 -11.67
N SER A 86 -4.48 1.40 -12.25
CA SER A 86 -4.42 2.85 -12.09
C SER A 86 -4.43 3.29 -10.63
N ARG A 87 -5.27 2.65 -9.80
CA ARG A 87 -5.31 2.94 -8.35
C ARG A 87 -4.02 2.53 -7.65
N LEU A 88 -3.51 1.33 -7.95
CA LEU A 88 -2.28 0.81 -7.39
C LEU A 88 -1.09 1.72 -7.70
N TYR A 89 -0.91 2.08 -8.96
CA TYR A 89 0.16 2.97 -9.40
C TYR A 89 0.03 4.38 -8.82
N ALA A 90 -1.18 4.92 -8.77
CA ALA A 90 -1.45 6.22 -8.15
C ALA A 90 -1.14 6.20 -6.64
N ALA A 91 -1.48 5.13 -5.94
CA ALA A 91 -1.13 4.96 -4.54
C ALA A 91 0.39 4.86 -4.33
N ALA A 92 1.10 4.09 -5.16
CA ALA A 92 2.55 4.00 -5.14
C ALA A 92 3.19 5.39 -5.37
N LYS A 93 2.74 6.10 -6.40
CA LYS A 93 3.21 7.48 -6.68
C LYS A 93 2.92 8.44 -5.55
N TYR A 94 1.75 8.36 -4.91
CA TYR A 94 1.46 9.18 -3.74
C TYR A 94 2.40 8.87 -2.57
N CYS A 95 2.69 7.60 -2.29
CA CYS A 95 3.65 7.21 -1.26
C CYS A 95 5.02 7.83 -1.46
N THR A 96 5.50 8.00 -2.70
CA THR A 96 6.80 8.64 -2.98
C THR A 96 6.84 10.12 -2.56
N THR A 97 5.69 10.77 -2.45
CA THR A 97 5.59 12.17 -2.03
C THR A 97 5.45 12.34 -0.50
N GLN A 98 5.29 11.26 0.24
CA GLN A 98 5.02 11.27 1.68
C GLN A 98 6.16 10.59 2.44
N LYS A 99 6.79 11.27 3.41
CA LYS A 99 7.89 10.70 4.20
C LYS A 99 7.41 9.58 5.14
N ASP A 100 6.24 9.74 5.73
CA ASP A 100 5.63 8.90 6.76
C ASP A 100 4.84 7.70 6.22
N MET A 101 4.82 7.51 4.89
CA MET A 101 3.96 6.53 4.23
C MET A 101 4.76 5.60 3.35
N ASP A 102 4.57 4.30 3.51
CA ASP A 102 5.20 3.25 2.72
C ASP A 102 4.15 2.25 2.22
N LEU A 103 4.43 1.49 1.16
CA LEU A 103 3.47 0.61 0.52
C LEU A 103 3.88 -0.85 0.65
N VAL A 104 2.92 -1.69 1.02
CA VAL A 104 3.01 -3.15 1.00
C VAL A 104 2.00 -3.69 0.00
N GLN A 105 2.48 -4.38 -1.03
CA GLN A 105 1.63 -4.97 -2.05
C GLN A 105 1.30 -6.43 -1.73
N LEU A 106 0.00 -6.74 -1.68
CA LEU A 106 -0.49 -8.11 -1.64
C LEU A 106 -0.64 -8.66 -3.06
N VAL A 107 -0.15 -9.86 -3.27
CA VAL A 107 -0.28 -10.59 -4.54
C VAL A 107 -0.77 -12.00 -4.29
N SER A 108 -1.52 -12.54 -5.23
CA SER A 108 -2.00 -13.92 -5.21
C SER A 108 -1.82 -14.55 -6.58
N PHE A 109 -1.57 -15.85 -6.59
CA PHE A 109 -1.32 -16.66 -7.79
C PHE A 109 -0.09 -16.25 -8.60
N GLY A 110 0.32 -17.11 -9.51
CA GLY A 110 1.32 -16.81 -10.54
C GLY A 110 0.69 -16.13 -11.76
N CYS A 111 -0.13 -15.10 -11.56
CA CYS A 111 -0.84 -14.42 -12.63
C CYS A 111 0.06 -13.42 -13.35
N GLY A 112 0.13 -13.47 -14.68
CA GLY A 112 0.92 -12.52 -15.48
C GLY A 112 0.52 -11.06 -15.27
N VAL A 113 -0.74 -10.80 -14.92
CA VAL A 113 -1.22 -9.44 -14.57
C VAL A 113 -0.57 -8.94 -13.29
N ASP A 114 -0.42 -9.80 -12.27
CA ASP A 114 0.27 -9.41 -11.03
C ASP A 114 1.77 -9.21 -11.28
N ALA A 115 2.39 -9.98 -12.18
CA ALA A 115 3.79 -9.78 -12.54
C ALA A 115 4.01 -8.35 -13.10
N ILE A 116 3.19 -7.93 -14.06
CA ILE A 116 3.28 -6.59 -14.65
C ILE A 116 3.02 -5.50 -13.59
N THR A 117 2.00 -5.67 -12.74
CA THR A 117 1.68 -4.66 -11.73
C THR A 117 2.72 -4.57 -10.63
N THR A 118 3.36 -5.68 -10.28
CA THR A 118 4.44 -5.67 -9.27
C THR A 118 5.69 -4.98 -9.79
N ASP A 119 6.04 -5.18 -11.05
CA ASP A 119 7.22 -4.57 -11.65
C ASP A 119 7.04 -3.05 -11.77
N GLU A 120 5.92 -2.58 -12.32
CA GLU A 120 5.63 -1.14 -12.41
C GLU A 120 5.53 -0.48 -11.03
N THR A 121 4.85 -1.12 -10.06
CA THR A 121 4.76 -0.57 -8.70
C THR A 121 6.13 -0.47 -8.04
N ARG A 122 6.98 -1.47 -8.24
CA ARG A 122 8.37 -1.46 -7.75
C ARG A 122 9.16 -0.31 -8.35
N GLU A 123 9.10 -0.14 -9.67
CA GLU A 123 9.80 0.92 -10.40
C GLU A 123 9.38 2.30 -9.86
N ILE A 124 8.08 2.59 -9.78
CA ILE A 124 7.56 3.85 -9.24
C ILE A 124 8.08 4.12 -7.82
N LEU A 125 8.06 3.13 -6.94
CA LEU A 125 8.51 3.29 -5.56
C LEU A 125 10.02 3.49 -5.47
N GLN A 126 10.81 2.70 -6.19
CA GLN A 126 12.28 2.77 -6.18
C GLN A 126 12.80 4.08 -6.77
N GLU A 127 12.21 4.56 -7.87
CA GLU A 127 12.52 5.88 -8.44
C GLU A 127 12.22 7.01 -7.44
N GLY A 128 11.18 6.84 -6.62
CA GLY A 128 10.84 7.77 -5.53
C GLY A 128 11.63 7.56 -4.23
N GLY A 129 12.66 6.70 -4.22
CA GLY A 129 13.48 6.44 -3.03
C GLY A 129 12.75 5.63 -1.93
N LYS A 130 11.68 4.92 -2.28
CA LYS A 130 10.92 4.09 -1.35
C LYS A 130 11.29 2.61 -1.47
N LEU A 131 11.14 1.88 -0.37
CA LEU A 131 11.26 0.42 -0.37
C LEU A 131 10.02 -0.21 -1.00
N TYR A 132 10.22 -1.26 -1.77
CA TYR A 132 9.15 -2.09 -2.29
C TYR A 132 9.04 -3.39 -1.51
N THR A 133 7.87 -3.67 -0.98
CA THR A 133 7.60 -4.92 -0.25
C THR A 133 6.36 -5.60 -0.82
N GLN A 134 6.54 -6.85 -1.23
CA GLN A 134 5.51 -7.72 -1.75
C GLN A 134 5.26 -8.88 -0.80
N LEU A 135 4.00 -9.13 -0.49
CA LEU A 135 3.55 -10.28 0.29
C LEU A 135 2.67 -11.17 -0.59
N LYS A 136 3.11 -12.41 -0.76
CA LYS A 136 2.33 -13.43 -1.45
C LYS A 136 1.38 -14.08 -0.45
N ILE A 137 0.09 -14.08 -0.77
CA ILE A 137 -0.99 -14.54 0.12
C ILE A 137 -1.67 -15.83 -0.37
N ASP A 138 -1.04 -16.57 -1.28
CA ASP A 138 -1.53 -17.88 -1.69
C ASP A 138 -1.37 -18.88 -0.54
N GLU A 139 -2.38 -19.73 -0.33
CA GLU A 139 -2.32 -20.88 0.58
C GLU A 139 -1.58 -20.61 1.90
N ILE A 140 -1.82 -19.45 2.51
CA ILE A 140 -1.19 -19.10 3.78
C ILE A 140 -1.74 -20.01 4.87
N THR A 141 -0.94 -20.99 5.28
CA THR A 141 -1.25 -21.86 6.41
C THR A 141 -0.83 -21.24 7.75
N ASN A 142 0.17 -20.33 7.72
CA ASN A 142 0.59 -19.54 8.88
C ASN A 142 1.23 -18.22 8.44
N LEU A 143 1.19 -17.23 9.31
CA LEU A 143 1.74 -15.88 9.05
C LEU A 143 3.24 -15.74 9.40
N GLY A 144 3.94 -16.82 9.69
CA GLY A 144 5.35 -16.75 10.11
C GLY A 144 6.25 -16.08 9.09
N ALA A 145 6.19 -16.51 7.83
CA ALA A 145 6.98 -15.92 6.75
C ALA A 145 6.59 -14.45 6.47
N VAL A 146 5.30 -14.14 6.55
CA VAL A 146 4.78 -12.77 6.41
C VAL A 146 5.32 -11.88 7.53
N ASN A 147 5.29 -12.38 8.77
CA ASN A 147 5.81 -11.65 9.94
C ASN A 147 7.32 -11.36 9.81
N ILE A 148 8.11 -12.34 9.35
CA ILE A 148 9.55 -12.14 9.10
C ILE A 148 9.76 -11.03 8.06
N ARG A 149 9.04 -11.06 6.94
CA ARG A 149 9.14 -10.01 5.91
C ARG A 149 8.73 -8.63 6.43
N LEU A 150 7.65 -8.55 7.21
CA LEU A 150 7.23 -7.28 7.82
C LEU A 150 8.28 -6.77 8.83
N ARG A 151 8.83 -7.63 9.67
CA ARG A 151 9.93 -7.24 10.58
C ARG A 151 11.13 -6.70 9.82
N SER A 152 11.53 -7.35 8.73
CA SER A 152 12.63 -6.88 7.88
C SER A 152 12.29 -5.53 7.23
N LEU A 153 11.05 -5.34 6.78
CA LEU A 153 10.61 -4.05 6.24
C LEU A 153 10.71 -2.95 7.31
N PHE A 154 10.13 -3.16 8.49
CA PHE A 154 10.13 -2.14 9.54
C PHE A 154 11.55 -1.79 9.98
N ALA A 155 12.45 -2.77 10.14
CA ALA A 155 13.86 -2.52 10.46
C ALA A 155 14.55 -1.68 9.36
N ALA A 156 14.32 -1.98 8.09
CA ALA A 156 14.89 -1.20 6.99
C ALA A 156 14.29 0.22 6.87
N LEU A 157 13.02 0.38 7.26
CA LEU A 157 12.39 1.71 7.31
C LEU A 157 12.94 2.55 8.46
N ASP A 158 13.21 1.95 9.61
CA ASP A 158 13.80 2.62 10.76
C ASP A 158 15.23 3.08 10.43
N GLU A 159 16.05 2.19 9.85
CA GLU A 159 17.40 2.53 9.38
C GLU A 159 17.40 3.67 8.35
N ARG A 160 16.48 3.63 7.39
CA ARG A 160 16.31 4.71 6.40
C ARG A 160 16.02 6.05 7.07
N ASP A 161 15.14 6.06 8.05
CA ASP A 161 14.70 7.29 8.71
C ASP A 161 15.80 7.81 9.64
N GLU A 162 16.60 6.95 10.29
CA GLU A 162 17.79 7.32 11.07
C GLU A 162 18.85 7.99 10.18
N VAL A 163 19.20 7.34 9.04
CA VAL A 163 20.16 7.92 8.07
C VAL A 163 19.67 9.25 7.48
N ALA A 164 18.36 9.40 7.29
CA ALA A 164 17.79 10.66 6.81
C ALA A 164 17.87 11.79 7.88
N ALA A 165 17.73 11.45 9.15
CA ALA A 165 17.86 12.39 10.26
C ALA A 165 19.32 12.86 10.41
N GLU A 166 20.29 11.94 10.38
CA GLU A 166 21.74 12.26 10.46
C GLU A 166 22.21 13.19 9.33
N LYS A 167 21.63 13.10 8.15
CA LYS A 167 21.98 13.97 7.00
C LYS A 167 21.34 15.34 7.06
N ALA A 168 20.37 15.55 7.93
CA ALA A 168 19.65 16.82 8.08
C ALA A 168 20.27 17.72 9.18
N GLU A 169 21.12 17.16 10.03
CA GLU A 169 21.98 17.87 11.00
C GLU A 169 23.26 18.40 10.37
#